data_729dc348f45624086e455b551abb0eaf
#
_entry.id   729dc348f45624086e455b551abb0eaf
#
_cell.length_a   1.000
_cell.length_b   1.000
_cell.length_c   1.000
_cell.angle_alpha   90.00
_cell.angle_beta   90.00
_cell.angle_gamma   90.00
#
_symmetry.space_group_name_H-M   'P 1'
#
loop_
_entity.id
_entity.type
_entity.pdbx_description
1 polymer ?
#
loop_
_entity_poly.entity_id
_entity_poly.type
_entity_poly.pdbx_seq_one_letter_code
_entity_poly.pdbx_strand_id
1 'polypeptide(L)'
;QEDGSTLSIDLGAATDDAVITADSVTLGGTLNVTGIGSVTDSWTPEAYTYTLIDSDSAITSDFDDLTIAGMNREDVDFLTIDGKVDEADNTHYDLTASLSWYADRDNATTDAHGTFTLSDPDGSFNVAATLTDVDDTLDPGSRWDGKSLTKEGAGTLILSGDNDYSGGTTINEGTLVAASTTALGTGLVDNNATLVLDVDGEVSAVGGITTHSGATTQLALGTSLDLGDSALIQQDGSTLNVELNSDSVQPL
;
A
#
# COMPACT_ATOMS: atom_id res chain seq x y z
N GLN A 1 -8.67 19.54 15.92
CA GLN A 1 -9.62 18.49 15.57
C GLN A 1 -10.51 18.18 16.78
N GLU A 2 -11.80 17.93 16.58
CA GLU A 2 -12.76 17.69 17.65
C GLU A 2 -12.90 16.19 17.95
N ASP A 3 -13.31 15.85 19.19
CA ASP A 3 -13.60 14.48 19.58
C ASP A 3 -14.60 13.82 18.63
N GLY A 4 -14.32 12.58 18.23
CA GLY A 4 -15.15 11.80 17.30
C GLY A 4 -15.04 12.18 15.82
N SER A 5 -14.19 13.14 15.47
CA SER A 5 -13.83 13.41 14.08
C SER A 5 -12.66 12.52 13.61
N THR A 6 -12.54 12.30 12.30
CA THR A 6 -11.44 11.53 11.71
C THR A 6 -10.63 12.43 10.76
N LEU A 7 -9.31 12.45 10.93
CA LEU A 7 -8.37 12.98 9.96
C LEU A 7 -7.78 11.80 9.19
N SER A 8 -8.12 11.68 7.91
CA SER A 8 -7.51 10.67 7.04
C SER A 8 -6.36 11.29 6.24
N ILE A 9 -5.23 10.60 6.18
CA ILE A 9 -4.04 11.05 5.50
C ILE A 9 -3.36 9.93 4.72
N ASP A 10 -3.00 10.23 3.48
CA ASP A 10 -2.11 9.41 2.66
C ASP A 10 -0.70 10.03 2.72
N LEU A 11 0.25 9.28 3.28
CA LEU A 11 1.66 9.66 3.37
C LEU A 11 2.45 9.26 2.11
N GLY A 12 1.78 8.71 1.08
CA GLY A 12 2.42 8.25 -0.15
C GLY A 12 3.17 9.32 -0.91
N ALA A 13 2.73 10.57 -0.82
CA ALA A 13 3.38 11.73 -1.41
C ALA A 13 4.08 12.64 -0.38
N ALA A 14 4.20 12.19 0.88
CA ALA A 14 4.84 12.98 1.92
C ALA A 14 6.33 13.17 1.62
N THR A 15 6.81 14.38 1.86
CA THR A 15 8.21 14.77 1.73
C THR A 15 8.83 14.90 3.14
N ASP A 16 10.08 15.35 3.20
CA ASP A 16 10.73 15.67 4.49
C ASP A 16 10.10 16.91 5.18
N ASP A 17 9.21 17.63 4.49
CA ASP A 17 8.48 18.77 5.06
C ASP A 17 7.21 18.30 5.77
N ALA A 18 6.78 19.06 6.79
CA ALA A 18 5.53 18.81 7.49
C ALA A 18 4.32 18.84 6.55
N VAL A 19 3.41 17.89 6.71
CA VAL A 19 2.20 17.80 5.89
C VAL A 19 1.20 18.91 6.23
N ILE A 20 1.16 19.30 7.50
CA ILE A 20 0.28 20.36 8.03
C ILE A 20 1.14 21.38 8.77
N THR A 21 1.00 22.66 8.43
CA THR A 21 1.61 23.76 9.18
C THR A 21 0.53 24.66 9.76
N ALA A 22 0.68 25.10 11.02
CA ALA A 22 -0.33 25.92 11.70
C ALA A 22 0.26 26.80 12.81
N ASP A 23 -0.36 27.95 13.11
CA ASP A 23 0.03 28.80 14.26
C ASP A 23 -0.20 28.09 15.61
N SER A 24 -1.25 27.27 15.68
CA SER A 24 -1.60 26.48 16.87
C SER A 24 -2.44 25.28 16.52
N VAL A 25 -2.30 24.21 17.29
CA VAL A 25 -2.96 22.91 17.03
C VAL A 25 -3.61 22.40 18.31
N THR A 26 -4.84 21.92 18.15
CA THR A 26 -5.53 21.08 19.16
C THR A 26 -5.94 19.79 18.50
N LEU A 27 -5.48 18.67 19.03
CA LEU A 27 -5.73 17.32 18.55
C LEU A 27 -6.82 16.64 19.38
N GLY A 28 -7.47 15.67 18.78
CA GLY A 28 -8.49 14.79 19.35
C GLY A 28 -9.07 13.94 18.22
N GLY A 29 -10.01 13.04 18.51
CA GLY A 29 -10.58 12.13 17.52
C GLY A 29 -9.56 11.14 16.94
N THR A 30 -9.82 10.62 15.76
CA THR A 30 -9.03 9.56 15.15
C THR A 30 -8.10 10.09 14.05
N LEU A 31 -6.85 9.66 14.06
CA LEU A 31 -5.95 9.76 12.90
C LEU A 31 -6.03 8.45 12.12
N ASN A 32 -6.42 8.51 10.85
CA ASN A 32 -6.49 7.35 9.95
C ASN A 32 -5.45 7.48 8.84
N VAL A 33 -4.45 6.60 8.82
CA VAL A 33 -3.41 6.57 7.81
C VAL A 33 -3.84 5.64 6.67
N THR A 34 -3.87 6.18 5.45
CA THR A 34 -4.38 5.48 4.26
C THR A 34 -3.31 5.21 3.20
N GLY A 35 -2.07 5.57 3.45
CA GLY A 35 -0.96 5.28 2.55
C GLY A 35 0.40 5.62 3.13
N ILE A 36 1.44 5.04 2.52
CA ILE A 36 2.84 5.21 2.89
C ILE A 36 3.73 5.33 1.65
N GLY A 37 4.67 6.29 1.65
CA GLY A 37 5.57 6.53 0.51
C GLY A 37 7.02 6.25 0.81
N SER A 38 7.54 6.81 1.89
CA SER A 38 8.93 6.58 2.27
C SER A 38 9.01 5.54 3.37
N VAL A 39 9.87 4.55 3.16
CA VAL A 39 10.22 3.53 4.14
C VAL A 39 11.73 3.37 4.11
N THR A 40 12.32 2.92 5.20
CA THR A 40 13.72 2.53 5.16
C THR A 40 13.85 1.28 4.29
N ASP A 41 14.73 1.32 3.32
CA ASP A 41 15.07 0.20 2.43
C ASP A 41 16.08 -0.77 3.06
N SER A 42 16.35 -0.59 4.32
CA SER A 42 17.25 -1.44 5.09
C SER A 42 16.43 -2.28 6.07
N TRP A 43 16.77 -3.56 6.16
CA TRP A 43 16.26 -4.51 7.14
C TRP A 43 16.60 -4.13 8.60
N THR A 44 17.22 -2.99 8.83
CA THR A 44 17.36 -2.44 10.17
C THR A 44 15.99 -1.95 10.64
N PRO A 45 15.57 -2.24 11.88
CA PRO A 45 14.25 -1.87 12.40
C PRO A 45 14.09 -0.36 12.65
N GLU A 46 14.80 0.47 11.92
CA GLU A 46 14.65 1.91 12.00
C GLU A 46 13.39 2.32 11.25
N ALA A 47 12.37 2.69 12.01
CA ALA A 47 11.16 3.27 11.46
C ALA A 47 11.48 4.58 10.72
N TYR A 48 10.83 4.79 9.58
CA TYR A 48 10.86 6.08 8.91
C TYR A 48 10.00 7.07 9.70
N THR A 49 10.47 8.31 9.85
CA THR A 49 9.74 9.35 10.58
C THR A 49 9.18 10.37 9.60
N TYR A 50 7.86 10.59 9.66
CA TYR A 50 7.16 11.65 8.97
C TYR A 50 6.79 12.74 9.97
N THR A 51 7.10 13.99 9.68
CA THR A 51 6.53 15.10 10.43
C THR A 51 5.13 15.39 9.87
N LEU A 52 4.11 14.98 10.63
CA LEU A 52 2.71 15.19 10.23
C LEU A 52 2.31 16.65 10.39
N ILE A 53 2.66 17.23 11.55
CA ILE A 53 2.25 18.60 11.90
C ILE A 53 3.48 19.36 12.41
N ASP A 54 3.63 20.60 11.90
CA ASP A 54 4.53 21.63 12.45
C ASP A 54 3.69 22.82 12.91
N SER A 55 3.81 23.21 14.18
CA SER A 55 3.03 24.24 14.84
C SER A 55 3.93 25.33 15.42
N ASP A 56 3.56 26.60 15.25
CA ASP A 56 4.26 27.73 15.90
C ASP A 56 4.11 27.71 17.43
N SER A 57 3.14 26.97 17.96
CA SER A 57 2.85 26.86 19.38
C SER A 57 2.89 25.41 19.85
N ALA A 58 3.21 25.20 21.12
CA ALA A 58 3.26 23.87 21.71
C ALA A 58 1.94 23.10 21.55
N ILE A 59 2.03 21.89 21.03
CA ILE A 59 0.94 20.92 20.95
C ILE A 59 0.80 20.25 22.30
N THR A 60 -0.35 20.39 22.96
CA THR A 60 -0.60 19.89 24.32
C THR A 60 -1.65 18.81 24.40
N SER A 61 -2.17 18.39 23.26
CA SER A 61 -3.18 17.33 23.07
C SER A 61 -2.66 16.28 22.10
N ASP A 62 -3.35 15.14 22.03
CA ASP A 62 -3.03 14.04 21.14
C ASP A 62 -4.28 13.59 20.39
N PHE A 63 -4.14 12.76 19.38
CA PHE A 63 -5.28 12.01 18.82
C PHE A 63 -5.75 10.97 19.84
N ASP A 64 -7.06 10.73 19.87
CA ASP A 64 -7.65 9.72 20.76
C ASP A 64 -7.36 8.30 20.29
N ASP A 65 -7.21 8.12 18.96
CA ASP A 65 -6.96 6.84 18.32
C ASP A 65 -6.16 6.99 17.01
N LEU A 66 -5.47 5.92 16.61
CA LEU A 66 -4.76 5.81 15.33
C LEU A 66 -5.18 4.53 14.63
N THR A 67 -5.70 4.68 13.41
CA THR A 67 -6.15 3.57 12.55
C THR A 67 -5.38 3.54 11.24
N ILE A 68 -5.38 2.38 10.58
CA ILE A 68 -4.77 2.17 9.27
C ILE A 68 -5.86 1.66 8.32
N ALA A 69 -6.19 2.44 7.30
CA ALA A 69 -7.27 2.11 6.36
C ALA A 69 -8.59 1.73 7.06
N GLY A 70 -8.92 2.38 8.17
CA GLY A 70 -10.10 2.10 8.99
C GLY A 70 -9.95 0.95 9.99
N MET A 71 -8.87 0.17 9.92
CA MET A 71 -8.59 -0.94 10.83
C MET A 71 -7.83 -0.48 12.08
N ASN A 72 -8.00 -1.19 13.19
CA ASN A 72 -7.12 -0.97 14.35
C ASN A 72 -5.68 -1.31 13.99
N ARG A 73 -4.73 -0.46 14.36
CA ARG A 73 -3.30 -0.64 14.02
C ARG A 73 -2.72 -1.99 14.50
N GLU A 74 -3.27 -2.56 15.58
CA GLU A 74 -2.83 -3.84 16.12
C GLU A 74 -3.25 -5.04 15.26
N ASP A 75 -4.31 -4.88 14.46
CA ASP A 75 -4.87 -5.90 13.57
C ASP A 75 -4.22 -5.90 12.18
N VAL A 76 -3.34 -4.92 11.89
CA VAL A 76 -2.67 -4.78 10.59
C VAL A 76 -1.36 -5.55 10.58
N ASP A 77 -1.16 -6.40 9.56
CA ASP A 77 0.02 -7.25 9.41
C ASP A 77 1.18 -6.61 8.63
N PHE A 78 0.89 -5.64 7.77
CA PHE A 78 1.88 -5.08 6.82
C PHE A 78 2.54 -3.78 7.28
N LEU A 79 1.99 -3.08 8.26
CA LEU A 79 2.48 -1.78 8.72
C LEU A 79 2.51 -1.68 10.23
N THR A 80 3.64 -1.26 10.79
CA THR A 80 3.73 -0.77 12.17
C THR A 80 3.83 0.74 12.12
N ILE A 81 2.93 1.43 12.83
CA ILE A 81 2.91 2.89 12.88
C ILE A 81 2.61 3.38 14.29
N ASP A 82 3.30 4.44 14.69
CA ASP A 82 3.08 5.13 15.95
C ASP A 82 3.13 6.64 15.74
N GLY A 83 2.33 7.37 16.51
CA GLY A 83 2.25 8.82 16.42
C GLY A 83 2.41 9.46 17.78
N LYS A 84 3.16 10.56 17.85
CA LYS A 84 3.35 11.31 19.08
C LYS A 84 3.80 12.75 18.84
N VAL A 85 3.51 13.61 19.83
CA VAL A 85 4.15 14.93 19.92
C VAL A 85 5.63 14.75 20.22
N ASP A 86 6.50 15.47 19.50
CA ASP A 86 7.94 15.45 19.79
C ASP A 86 8.20 15.99 21.21
N GLU A 87 8.89 15.19 22.03
CA GLU A 87 9.18 15.53 23.41
C GLU A 87 10.26 16.62 23.56
N ALA A 88 11.03 16.91 22.51
CA ALA A 88 12.14 17.85 22.57
C ALA A 88 11.68 19.32 22.43
N ASP A 89 10.70 19.59 21.56
CA ASP A 89 10.23 20.95 21.31
C ASP A 89 8.71 21.13 21.46
N ASN A 90 7.95 20.05 21.47
CA ASN A 90 6.49 20.01 21.55
C ASN A 90 5.76 20.77 20.43
N THR A 91 6.43 21.12 19.35
CA THR A 91 5.82 21.84 18.22
C THR A 91 5.55 20.94 17.03
N HIS A 92 6.11 19.74 17.03
CA HIS A 92 5.89 18.74 15.97
C HIS A 92 5.03 17.57 16.46
N TYR A 93 4.20 17.06 15.56
CA TYR A 93 3.57 15.75 15.71
C TYR A 93 4.17 14.81 14.65
N ASP A 94 4.88 13.80 15.13
CA ASP A 94 5.61 12.87 14.28
C ASP A 94 4.92 11.52 14.22
N LEU A 95 4.95 10.90 13.03
CA LEU A 95 4.58 9.52 12.78
C LEU A 95 5.84 8.72 12.48
N THR A 96 6.04 7.64 13.22
CA THR A 96 7.08 6.65 12.88
C THR A 96 6.43 5.44 12.26
N ALA A 97 6.93 4.99 11.10
CA ALA A 97 6.34 3.88 10.37
C ALA A 97 7.40 2.90 9.86
N SER A 98 7.08 1.61 9.89
CA SER A 98 7.87 0.56 9.23
C SER A 98 6.96 -0.39 8.49
N LEU A 99 7.33 -0.69 7.23
CA LEU A 99 6.63 -1.62 6.37
C LEU A 99 7.18 -3.04 6.60
N SER A 100 6.31 -4.04 6.78
CA SER A 100 6.74 -5.43 7.04
C SER A 100 7.52 -6.04 5.88
N TRP A 101 7.50 -5.45 4.70
CA TRP A 101 8.36 -5.82 3.57
C TRP A 101 9.84 -5.68 3.91
N TYR A 102 10.22 -4.62 4.64
CA TYR A 102 11.61 -4.29 4.95
C TYR A 102 11.95 -4.36 6.44
N ALA A 103 11.00 -4.61 7.31
CA ALA A 103 11.22 -4.59 8.75
C ALA A 103 10.59 -5.80 9.42
N ASP A 104 11.33 -6.37 10.39
CA ASP A 104 10.76 -7.35 11.29
C ASP A 104 9.72 -6.68 12.20
N ARG A 105 8.62 -7.38 12.47
CA ARG A 105 7.60 -6.90 13.42
C ARG A 105 7.96 -7.40 14.83
N ASP A 106 7.85 -6.51 15.80
CA ASP A 106 8.03 -6.83 17.24
C ASP A 106 7.09 -7.95 17.76
N ASN A 107 6.08 -8.32 16.97
CA ASN A 107 5.18 -9.44 17.21
C ASN A 107 5.46 -10.59 16.22
N ALA A 108 6.59 -11.21 16.35
CA ALA A 108 7.10 -12.30 15.54
C ALA A 108 6.23 -13.60 15.51
N THR A 109 4.93 -13.50 15.79
CA THR A 109 4.00 -14.63 15.65
C THR A 109 3.41 -14.78 14.25
N THR A 110 3.63 -13.82 13.36
CA THR A 110 3.14 -13.87 11.98
C THR A 110 4.30 -13.66 11.02
N ASP A 111 4.60 -14.67 10.22
CA ASP A 111 5.44 -14.59 9.02
C ASP A 111 4.75 -13.72 7.95
N ALA A 112 4.37 -12.48 8.33
CA ALA A 112 3.49 -11.63 7.52
C ALA A 112 4.24 -10.80 6.46
N HIS A 113 5.55 -10.99 6.36
CA HIS A 113 6.35 -10.34 5.34
C HIS A 113 5.75 -10.55 3.94
N GLY A 114 5.61 -9.48 3.17
CA GLY A 114 5.04 -9.52 1.83
C GLY A 114 3.53 -9.81 1.78
N THR A 115 2.86 -9.96 2.92
CA THR A 115 1.40 -10.13 3.01
C THR A 115 0.74 -8.82 3.43
N PHE A 116 -0.28 -8.41 2.70
CA PHE A 116 -1.05 -7.20 2.92
C PHE A 116 -2.51 -7.58 3.15
N THR A 117 -2.92 -7.67 4.41
CA THR A 117 -4.30 -8.00 4.79
C THR A 117 -5.09 -6.73 5.10
N LEU A 118 -6.07 -6.41 4.24
CA LEU A 118 -7.03 -5.33 4.45
C LEU A 118 -8.41 -5.95 4.72
N SER A 119 -8.76 -6.10 5.99
CA SER A 119 -9.99 -6.78 6.40
C SER A 119 -11.24 -5.91 6.26
N ASP A 120 -11.11 -4.58 6.34
CA ASP A 120 -12.22 -3.66 6.14
C ASP A 120 -12.55 -3.55 4.64
N PRO A 121 -13.75 -3.96 4.18
CA PRO A 121 -14.13 -3.89 2.77
C PRO A 121 -14.21 -2.46 2.21
N ASP A 122 -14.43 -1.47 3.06
CA ASP A 122 -14.46 -0.05 2.70
C ASP A 122 -13.06 0.60 2.87
N GLY A 123 -12.11 -0.14 3.45
CA GLY A 123 -10.74 0.30 3.68
C GLY A 123 -9.90 0.28 2.40
N SER A 124 -9.07 1.30 2.25
CA SER A 124 -8.10 1.42 1.15
C SER A 124 -6.77 1.89 1.68
N PHE A 125 -5.68 1.26 1.23
CA PHE A 125 -4.33 1.62 1.61
C PHE A 125 -3.41 1.72 0.39
N ASN A 126 -2.68 2.83 0.29
CA ASN A 126 -1.74 3.10 -0.79
C ASN A 126 -0.29 2.82 -0.35
N VAL A 127 0.39 1.92 -1.06
CA VAL A 127 1.85 1.71 -0.94
C VAL A 127 2.52 2.39 -2.12
N ALA A 128 3.03 3.60 -1.88
CA ALA A 128 3.80 4.37 -2.85
C ALA A 128 5.31 4.13 -2.72
N ALA A 129 5.74 3.42 -1.68
CA ALA A 129 7.11 2.94 -1.53
C ALA A 129 7.44 1.95 -2.65
N THR A 130 8.68 2.01 -3.15
CA THR A 130 9.21 0.99 -4.07
C THR A 130 9.43 -0.32 -3.31
N LEU A 131 8.90 -1.42 -3.82
CA LEU A 131 9.10 -2.78 -3.31
C LEU A 131 10.11 -3.51 -4.20
N THR A 132 11.21 -3.94 -3.59
CA THR A 132 12.30 -4.65 -4.27
C THR A 132 12.54 -6.01 -3.61
N ASP A 133 13.27 -6.90 -4.28
CA ASP A 133 13.69 -8.17 -3.67
C ASP A 133 14.52 -7.91 -2.40
N VAL A 134 14.18 -8.62 -1.34
CA VAL A 134 14.91 -8.61 -0.06
C VAL A 134 15.75 -9.88 0.05
N ASP A 135 16.97 -9.75 0.54
CA ASP A 135 17.85 -10.92 0.74
C ASP A 135 17.29 -11.78 1.89
N ASP A 136 16.92 -13.02 1.59
CA ASP A 136 16.35 -14.00 2.52
C ASP A 136 17.28 -14.37 3.69
N THR A 137 18.57 -13.98 3.63
CA THR A 137 19.51 -14.14 4.74
C THR A 137 19.27 -13.18 5.89
N LEU A 138 18.47 -12.13 5.70
CA LEU A 138 18.23 -11.08 6.69
C LEU A 138 17.24 -11.49 7.78
N ASP A 139 16.31 -12.41 7.50
CA ASP A 139 15.44 -13.03 8.51
C ASP A 139 15.38 -14.56 8.34
N PRO A 140 16.30 -15.30 9.00
CA PRO A 140 16.35 -16.75 8.89
C PRO A 140 15.14 -17.46 9.54
N GLY A 141 14.25 -16.75 10.20
CA GLY A 141 13.01 -17.26 10.80
C GLY A 141 11.78 -17.11 9.93
N SER A 142 11.81 -16.23 8.95
CA SER A 142 10.70 -15.98 8.03
C SER A 142 10.53 -17.16 7.05
N ARG A 143 9.27 -17.44 6.69
CA ARG A 143 8.93 -18.37 5.59
C ARG A 143 8.68 -17.64 4.29
N TRP A 144 8.69 -16.32 4.33
CA TRP A 144 8.56 -15.49 3.14
C TRP A 144 9.82 -15.60 2.27
N ASP A 145 9.65 -15.59 0.97
CA ASP A 145 10.76 -15.75 0.01
C ASP A 145 11.55 -14.46 -0.25
N GLY A 146 11.20 -13.35 0.42
CA GLY A 146 11.82 -12.04 0.22
C GLY A 146 11.41 -11.32 -1.06
N LYS A 147 10.43 -11.82 -1.82
CA LYS A 147 10.21 -11.40 -3.22
C LYS A 147 8.75 -11.36 -3.64
N SER A 148 7.87 -12.12 -2.98
CA SER A 148 6.47 -12.26 -3.38
C SER A 148 5.55 -11.36 -2.58
N LEU A 149 4.50 -10.88 -3.24
CA LEU A 149 3.43 -10.11 -2.63
C LEU A 149 2.13 -10.93 -2.56
N THR A 150 1.48 -10.94 -1.41
CA THR A 150 0.17 -11.53 -1.24
C THR A 150 -0.82 -10.50 -0.72
N LYS A 151 -1.93 -10.31 -1.42
CA LYS A 151 -3.05 -9.47 -1.00
C LYS A 151 -4.17 -10.34 -0.43
N GLU A 152 -4.51 -10.06 0.83
CA GLU A 152 -5.58 -10.72 1.59
C GLU A 152 -6.63 -9.72 2.06
N GLY A 153 -7.80 -10.23 2.47
CA GLY A 153 -8.90 -9.43 3.02
C GLY A 153 -9.68 -8.63 1.98
N ALA A 154 -10.90 -8.20 2.33
CA ALA A 154 -11.89 -7.65 1.42
C ALA A 154 -11.61 -6.22 0.93
N GLY A 155 -10.73 -5.47 1.62
CA GLY A 155 -10.39 -4.09 1.28
C GLY A 155 -9.50 -3.94 0.06
N THR A 156 -9.07 -2.71 -0.21
CA THR A 156 -8.32 -2.32 -1.41
C THR A 156 -6.87 -1.98 -1.08
N LEU A 157 -5.93 -2.70 -1.71
CA LEU A 157 -4.52 -2.33 -1.76
C LEU A 157 -4.21 -1.60 -3.05
N ILE A 158 -3.62 -0.41 -2.95
CA ILE A 158 -3.14 0.37 -4.09
C ILE A 158 -1.62 0.30 -4.10
N LEU A 159 -1.04 -0.11 -5.22
CA LEU A 159 0.40 -0.09 -5.46
C LEU A 159 0.71 1.05 -6.44
N SER A 160 1.20 2.16 -5.92
CA SER A 160 1.59 3.33 -6.72
C SER A 160 3.10 3.53 -6.82
N GLY A 161 3.89 2.74 -6.08
CA GLY A 161 5.33 2.70 -6.20
C GLY A 161 5.82 1.99 -7.46
N ASP A 162 7.02 2.34 -7.89
CA ASP A 162 7.72 1.66 -8.99
C ASP A 162 8.41 0.41 -8.43
N ASN A 163 7.76 -0.75 -8.58
CA ASN A 163 8.17 -2.00 -8.00
C ASN A 163 8.98 -2.86 -8.97
N ASP A 164 9.95 -3.61 -8.45
CA ASP A 164 10.78 -4.54 -9.23
C ASP A 164 10.94 -5.93 -8.58
N TYR A 165 10.18 -6.23 -7.51
CA TYR A 165 10.20 -7.55 -6.88
C TYR A 165 9.88 -8.67 -7.88
N SER A 166 10.54 -9.82 -7.71
CA SER A 166 10.54 -10.87 -8.72
C SER A 166 9.72 -12.12 -8.38
N GLY A 167 9.24 -12.26 -7.15
CA GLY A 167 8.55 -13.47 -6.68
C GLY A 167 7.09 -13.59 -7.14
N GLY A 168 6.53 -12.52 -7.71
CA GLY A 168 5.16 -12.47 -8.20
C GLY A 168 4.16 -11.89 -7.21
N THR A 169 2.91 -11.76 -7.67
CA THR A 169 1.81 -11.15 -6.92
C THR A 169 0.63 -12.12 -6.87
N THR A 170 0.18 -12.48 -5.68
CA THR A 170 -1.02 -13.29 -5.47
C THR A 170 -2.13 -12.43 -4.87
N ILE A 171 -3.31 -12.42 -5.50
CA ILE A 171 -4.48 -11.69 -5.01
C ILE A 171 -5.51 -12.73 -4.61
N ASN A 172 -5.68 -12.96 -3.30
CA ASN A 172 -6.60 -13.96 -2.79
C ASN A 172 -7.99 -13.40 -2.52
N GLU A 173 -8.07 -12.17 -1.99
CA GLU A 173 -9.34 -11.52 -1.63
C GLU A 173 -9.29 -10.00 -1.92
N GLY A 174 -10.46 -9.37 -2.03
CA GLY A 174 -10.63 -7.93 -2.20
C GLY A 174 -10.12 -7.40 -3.53
N THR A 175 -9.49 -6.24 -3.49
CA THR A 175 -9.02 -5.53 -4.70
C THR A 175 -7.55 -5.16 -4.58
N LEU A 176 -6.78 -5.41 -5.63
CA LEU A 176 -5.47 -4.81 -5.85
C LEU A 176 -5.55 -3.84 -7.03
N VAL A 177 -5.12 -2.61 -6.82
CA VAL A 177 -5.03 -1.57 -7.85
C VAL A 177 -3.56 -1.34 -8.21
N ALA A 178 -3.18 -1.59 -9.45
CA ALA A 178 -1.90 -1.20 -10.00
C ALA A 178 -2.00 0.25 -10.50
N ALA A 179 -1.39 1.18 -9.79
CA ALA A 179 -1.45 2.62 -10.04
C ALA A 179 -0.10 3.20 -10.52
N SER A 180 0.89 2.36 -10.81
CA SER A 180 2.12 2.72 -11.54
C SER A 180 2.37 1.72 -12.67
N THR A 181 3.22 2.09 -13.61
CA THR A 181 3.54 1.27 -14.80
C THR A 181 4.26 -0.02 -14.44
N THR A 182 4.93 -0.09 -13.30
CA THR A 182 5.67 -1.25 -12.78
C THR A 182 5.11 -1.77 -11.45
N ALA A 183 3.91 -1.35 -11.08
CA ALA A 183 3.30 -1.68 -9.78
C ALA A 183 3.33 -3.17 -9.41
N LEU A 184 3.23 -4.05 -10.40
CA LEU A 184 3.08 -5.50 -10.20
C LEU A 184 4.41 -6.26 -10.10
N GLY A 185 5.55 -5.56 -10.10
CA GLY A 185 6.87 -6.21 -10.17
C GLY A 185 7.08 -6.99 -11.47
N THR A 186 7.95 -8.00 -11.44
CA THR A 186 8.35 -8.74 -12.65
C THR A 186 7.91 -10.20 -12.67
N GLY A 187 7.34 -10.71 -11.58
CA GLY A 187 6.86 -12.08 -11.47
C GLY A 187 5.43 -12.29 -11.99
N LEU A 188 4.96 -13.54 -11.94
CA LEU A 188 3.58 -13.88 -12.31
C LEU A 188 2.56 -13.19 -11.39
N VAL A 189 1.48 -12.68 -11.98
CA VAL A 189 0.32 -12.23 -11.23
C VAL A 189 -0.74 -13.33 -11.22
N ASP A 190 -1.04 -13.86 -10.03
CA ASP A 190 -2.03 -14.90 -9.77
C ASP A 190 -3.27 -14.29 -9.12
N ASN A 191 -4.30 -14.00 -9.95
CA ASN A 191 -5.48 -13.25 -9.54
C ASN A 191 -6.66 -14.17 -9.24
N ASN A 192 -7.00 -14.32 -7.94
CA ASN A 192 -8.16 -15.07 -7.47
C ASN A 192 -9.33 -14.15 -7.02
N ALA A 193 -9.17 -12.81 -7.12
CA ALA A 193 -10.17 -11.84 -6.68
C ALA A 193 -10.33 -10.69 -7.70
N THR A 194 -9.95 -9.47 -7.37
CA THR A 194 -10.06 -8.33 -8.29
C THR A 194 -8.70 -7.66 -8.49
N LEU A 195 -8.26 -7.59 -9.74
CA LEU A 195 -7.12 -6.79 -10.18
C LEU A 195 -7.62 -5.63 -11.03
N VAL A 196 -7.26 -4.41 -10.68
CA VAL A 196 -7.52 -3.19 -11.45
C VAL A 196 -6.20 -2.61 -11.91
N LEU A 197 -6.05 -2.42 -13.21
CA LEU A 197 -4.93 -1.71 -13.83
C LEU A 197 -5.42 -0.29 -14.13
N ASP A 198 -4.94 0.70 -13.39
CA ASP A 198 -5.42 2.10 -13.44
C ASP A 198 -4.24 3.06 -13.57
N VAL A 199 -3.73 3.13 -14.79
CA VAL A 199 -2.58 3.97 -15.14
C VAL A 199 -2.88 4.69 -16.45
N ASP A 200 -2.59 5.98 -16.53
CA ASP A 200 -2.60 6.67 -17.83
C ASP A 200 -1.29 6.30 -18.58
N GLY A 201 -1.30 5.10 -19.18
CA GLY A 201 -0.14 4.53 -19.86
C GLY A 201 -0.14 3.00 -19.92
N GLU A 202 1.07 2.44 -20.08
CA GLU A 202 1.28 1.01 -20.21
C GLU A 202 1.74 0.39 -18.90
N VAL A 203 0.96 -0.57 -18.39
CA VAL A 203 1.34 -1.38 -17.23
C VAL A 203 2.17 -2.56 -17.71
N SER A 204 3.35 -2.73 -17.11
CA SER A 204 4.22 -3.88 -17.34
C SER A 204 3.81 -5.04 -16.42
N ALA A 205 3.49 -6.19 -17.00
CA ALA A 205 3.25 -7.45 -16.29
C ALA A 205 3.98 -8.59 -17.01
N VAL A 206 5.28 -8.40 -17.14
CA VAL A 206 6.16 -9.29 -17.94
C VAL A 206 6.22 -10.74 -17.44
N GLY A 207 5.82 -11.00 -16.19
CA GLY A 207 5.62 -12.36 -15.68
C GLY A 207 4.32 -13.02 -16.12
N GLY A 208 3.41 -12.25 -16.75
CA GLY A 208 2.07 -12.68 -17.16
C GLY A 208 1.02 -12.53 -16.07
N ILE A 209 -0.25 -12.68 -16.46
CA ILE A 209 -1.39 -12.62 -15.54
C ILE A 209 -2.26 -13.86 -15.74
N THR A 210 -2.58 -14.54 -14.64
CA THR A 210 -3.59 -15.62 -14.60
C THR A 210 -4.77 -15.14 -13.78
N THR A 211 -5.96 -15.06 -14.40
CA THR A 211 -7.21 -14.73 -13.72
C THR A 211 -8.04 -15.99 -13.54
N HIS A 212 -8.27 -16.39 -12.29
CA HIS A 212 -8.99 -17.61 -11.95
C HIS A 212 -10.51 -17.47 -12.06
N SER A 213 -11.19 -18.59 -12.01
CA SER A 213 -12.67 -18.65 -12.06
C SER A 213 -13.28 -17.80 -10.93
N GLY A 214 -14.21 -16.92 -11.29
CA GLY A 214 -14.85 -15.99 -10.37
C GLY A 214 -14.08 -14.67 -10.13
N ALA A 215 -12.81 -14.60 -10.54
CA ALA A 215 -11.99 -13.41 -10.42
C ALA A 215 -12.19 -12.43 -11.59
N THR A 216 -11.79 -11.18 -11.38
CA THR A 216 -11.91 -10.10 -12.37
C THR A 216 -10.56 -9.43 -12.58
N THR A 217 -10.19 -9.22 -13.85
CA THR A 217 -9.14 -8.29 -14.25
C THR A 217 -9.76 -7.13 -14.99
N GLN A 218 -9.48 -5.90 -14.58
CA GLN A 218 -10.02 -4.68 -15.17
C GLN A 218 -8.89 -3.77 -15.67
N LEU A 219 -9.02 -3.29 -16.91
CA LEU A 219 -8.20 -2.22 -17.44
C LEU A 219 -9.03 -0.94 -17.44
N ALA A 220 -8.61 0.05 -16.69
CA ALA A 220 -9.24 1.37 -16.65
C ALA A 220 -8.98 2.15 -17.95
N LEU A 221 -9.73 3.22 -18.14
CA LEU A 221 -9.61 4.07 -19.32
C LEU A 221 -8.20 4.66 -19.43
N GLY A 222 -7.59 4.52 -20.59
CA GLY A 222 -6.22 5.02 -20.85
C GLY A 222 -5.12 4.01 -20.54
N THR A 223 -5.44 2.90 -19.89
CA THR A 223 -4.50 1.85 -19.54
C THR A 223 -4.29 0.88 -20.69
N SER A 224 -3.04 0.58 -21.00
CA SER A 224 -2.63 -0.55 -21.85
C SER A 224 -1.80 -1.54 -21.02
N LEU A 225 -1.64 -2.77 -21.53
CA LEU A 225 -0.95 -3.86 -20.82
C LEU A 225 0.14 -4.45 -21.69
N ASP A 226 1.38 -4.44 -21.18
CA ASP A 226 2.52 -5.16 -21.76
C ASP A 226 2.81 -6.44 -20.96
N LEU A 227 2.75 -7.56 -21.64
CA LEU A 227 3.04 -8.89 -21.06
C LEU A 227 4.41 -9.42 -21.50
N GLY A 228 5.16 -8.68 -22.33
CA GLY A 228 6.37 -9.19 -22.94
C GLY A 228 6.12 -10.49 -23.72
N ASP A 229 6.89 -11.53 -23.38
CA ASP A 229 6.73 -12.88 -23.96
C ASP A 229 5.77 -13.77 -23.15
N SER A 230 5.13 -13.23 -22.12
CA SER A 230 4.23 -13.97 -21.22
C SER A 230 2.77 -13.92 -21.67
N ALA A 231 1.88 -14.60 -20.95
CA ALA A 231 0.49 -14.76 -21.34
C ALA A 231 -0.48 -14.04 -20.39
N LEU A 232 -1.59 -13.55 -20.95
CA LEU A 232 -2.82 -13.30 -20.22
C LEU A 232 -3.70 -14.55 -20.28
N ILE A 233 -3.87 -15.22 -19.14
CA ILE A 233 -4.69 -16.42 -19.01
C ILE A 233 -5.97 -16.06 -18.30
N GLN A 234 -7.10 -16.19 -19.01
CA GLN A 234 -8.43 -16.06 -18.44
C GLN A 234 -9.04 -17.45 -18.30
N GLN A 235 -9.20 -17.94 -17.07
CA GLN A 235 -9.83 -19.22 -16.83
C GLN A 235 -11.34 -19.15 -17.05
N ASP A 236 -11.97 -20.30 -17.29
CA ASP A 236 -13.41 -20.37 -17.47
C ASP A 236 -14.15 -19.82 -16.23
N GLY A 237 -15.08 -18.90 -16.46
CA GLY A 237 -15.82 -18.19 -15.41
C GLY A 237 -15.10 -16.95 -14.82
N SER A 238 -13.91 -16.59 -15.32
CA SER A 238 -13.28 -15.30 -15.01
C SER A 238 -13.84 -14.16 -15.86
N THR A 239 -13.58 -12.92 -15.43
CA THR A 239 -14.03 -11.72 -16.14
C THR A 239 -12.83 -10.85 -16.55
N LEU A 240 -12.82 -10.39 -17.79
CA LEU A 240 -11.93 -9.32 -18.25
C LEU A 240 -12.78 -8.10 -18.63
N ASN A 241 -12.62 -7.00 -17.89
CA ASN A 241 -13.25 -5.73 -18.19
C ASN A 241 -12.22 -4.79 -18.83
N VAL A 242 -12.59 -4.16 -19.94
CA VAL A 242 -11.73 -3.14 -20.59
C VAL A 242 -12.56 -1.90 -20.82
N GLU A 243 -12.15 -0.78 -20.25
CA GLU A 243 -12.77 0.51 -20.49
C GLU A 243 -12.21 1.13 -21.78
N LEU A 244 -13.09 1.46 -22.71
CA LEU A 244 -12.71 2.03 -24.00
C LEU A 244 -13.25 3.46 -24.13
N ASN A 245 -12.40 4.38 -24.58
CA ASN A 245 -12.85 5.70 -24.97
C ASN A 245 -13.68 5.64 -26.26
N SER A 246 -14.79 6.36 -26.31
CA SER A 246 -15.63 6.46 -27.53
C SER A 246 -14.87 7.00 -28.76
N ASP A 247 -13.78 7.72 -28.54
CA ASP A 247 -12.94 8.28 -29.61
C ASP A 247 -11.95 7.27 -30.21
N SER A 248 -11.75 6.11 -29.56
CA SER A 248 -10.88 5.03 -30.05
C SER A 248 -11.58 4.04 -30.97
N VAL A 249 -12.88 4.13 -31.11
CA VAL A 249 -13.64 3.28 -32.05
C VAL A 249 -13.60 3.90 -33.44
N GLN A 250 -12.59 3.56 -34.23
CA GLN A 250 -12.61 3.84 -35.68
C GLN A 250 -13.69 2.93 -36.34
N PRO A 251 -14.66 3.49 -37.04
CA PRO A 251 -15.60 2.64 -37.81
C PRO A 251 -14.81 1.91 -38.89
N LEU A 252 -15.03 0.60 -38.98
CA LEU A 252 -14.49 -0.26 -40.03
C LEU A 252 -15.06 0.15 -41.40
#